data_e7d5faa0b34b3b0352052b59312b8722
#
_entry.id   e7d5faa0b34b3b0352052b59312b8722
#
_cell.length_a   1.000
_cell.length_b   1.000
_cell.length_c   1.000
_cell.angle_alpha   90.00
_cell.angle_beta   90.00
_cell.angle_gamma   90.00
#
_symmetry.space_group_name_H-M   'P 1'
#
loop_
_entity.id
_entity.type
_entity.pdbx_description
1 polymer ?
#
loop_
_entity_poly.entity_id
_entity_poly.type
_entity_poly.pdbx_seq_one_letter_code
_entity_poly.pdbx_strand_id
1 'polypeptide(L)'
;MKHFICKLLGSVMTAAVLANMAFSDTPAAPRITRLGNGPIIVPHMDGRMGSNIQGPSLIKVPDWIDSPLGAYYLYFADHRGTYIRLAYADAVTGPWTMYEPGSLQLGQSHFPTTCPPCSLASGTNAALYPHIASPDVHIDRENQQIIMYIHGRDVGRQLTRVALSADGINFEGKPQVLGRPYFRVIQHDGYHYALSMPGYLYRSRDGLTDFEQGPRFFNNN
;
A
#
# COMPACT_ATOMS: atom_id res chain seq x y z
N MET A 1 55.38 70.04 -34.76
CA MET A 1 54.32 70.88 -34.18
C MET A 1 53.01 70.14 -34.32
N LYS A 2 52.49 69.56 -33.36
CA LYS A 2 51.10 69.23 -33.01
C LYS A 2 51.09 68.19 -31.90
N HIS A 3 50.68 68.68 -30.73
CA HIS A 3 50.58 67.88 -29.49
C HIS A 3 49.35 66.94 -29.62
N PHE A 4 49.53 65.67 -29.28
CA PHE A 4 48.43 64.76 -29.07
C PHE A 4 48.34 64.43 -27.56
N ILE A 5 47.30 64.95 -26.96
CA ILE A 5 46.95 64.64 -25.57
C ILE A 5 46.17 63.34 -25.55
N CYS A 6 46.73 62.32 -24.95
CA CYS A 6 46.08 61.06 -24.71
C CYS A 6 45.26 61.12 -23.41
N LYS A 7 43.94 61.12 -23.49
CA LYS A 7 43.06 61.01 -22.33
C LYS A 7 42.87 59.53 -21.98
N LEU A 8 43.41 59.09 -20.83
CA LEU A 8 43.08 57.86 -20.21
C LEU A 8 41.66 57.96 -19.61
N LEU A 9 40.74 57.20 -20.12
CA LEU A 9 39.45 56.91 -19.49
C LEU A 9 39.61 55.65 -18.64
N GLY A 10 39.61 55.81 -17.35
CA GLY A 10 39.57 54.73 -16.39
C GLY A 10 38.16 54.16 -16.32
N SER A 11 38.01 52.88 -16.71
CA SER A 11 36.79 52.15 -16.59
C SER A 11 36.74 51.49 -15.21
N VAL A 12 35.89 52.00 -14.32
CA VAL A 12 35.62 51.37 -13.04
C VAL A 12 34.65 50.22 -13.26
N MET A 13 35.13 49.00 -13.20
CA MET A 13 34.32 47.79 -13.19
C MET A 13 33.76 47.57 -11.78
N THR A 14 32.48 47.84 -11.60
CA THR A 14 31.75 47.50 -10.38
C THR A 14 31.35 46.02 -10.47
N ALA A 15 32.08 45.17 -9.75
CA ALA A 15 31.70 43.75 -9.61
C ALA A 15 30.49 43.64 -8.67
N ALA A 16 29.32 43.39 -9.22
CA ALA A 16 28.14 43.01 -8.43
C ALA A 16 28.29 41.56 -7.93
N VAL A 17 28.57 41.40 -6.66
CA VAL A 17 28.53 40.08 -6.00
C VAL A 17 27.06 39.70 -5.78
N LEU A 18 26.53 38.89 -6.68
CA LEU A 18 25.25 38.22 -6.45
C LEU A 18 25.46 37.11 -5.40
N ALA A 19 25.11 37.42 -4.16
CA ALA A 19 25.01 36.39 -3.13
C ALA A 19 23.83 35.50 -3.48
N ASN A 20 24.11 34.32 -4.01
CA ASN A 20 23.14 33.22 -4.12
C ASN A 20 22.79 32.76 -2.71
N MET A 21 21.72 33.31 -2.14
CA MET A 21 21.07 32.71 -0.99
C MET A 21 20.36 31.46 -1.49
N ALA A 22 21.04 30.30 -1.45
CA ALA A 22 20.42 29.00 -1.54
C ALA A 22 19.56 28.84 -0.29
N PHE A 23 18.27 29.14 -0.39
CA PHE A 23 17.30 28.68 0.59
C PHE A 23 17.27 27.14 0.47
N SER A 24 17.93 26.48 1.38
CA SER A 24 17.76 25.08 1.63
C SER A 24 16.40 24.92 2.31
N ASP A 25 15.34 24.78 1.51
CA ASP A 25 14.06 24.31 1.99
C ASP A 25 14.20 22.84 2.39
N THR A 26 14.77 22.60 3.55
CA THR A 26 14.68 21.31 4.21
C THR A 26 13.22 21.15 4.59
N PRO A 27 12.48 20.20 4.00
CA PRO A 27 11.08 19.98 4.36
C PRO A 27 10.99 19.78 5.87
N ALA A 28 10.10 20.51 6.53
CA ALA A 28 9.88 20.33 7.95
C ALA A 28 9.50 18.86 8.20
N ALA A 29 10.12 18.26 9.20
CA ALA A 29 9.81 16.88 9.56
C ALA A 29 8.30 16.73 9.83
N PRO A 30 7.65 15.68 9.31
CA PRO A 30 6.22 15.49 9.48
C PRO A 30 5.87 15.41 10.97
N ARG A 31 4.88 16.21 11.38
CA ARG A 31 4.38 16.16 12.75
C ARG A 31 3.39 15.03 12.88
N ILE A 32 3.70 14.04 13.72
CA ILE A 32 2.82 12.89 13.99
C ILE A 32 2.04 13.17 15.28
N THR A 33 0.72 13.04 15.22
CA THR A 33 -0.17 13.11 16.37
C THR A 33 -0.96 11.81 16.50
N ARG A 34 -0.93 11.17 17.67
CA ARG A 34 -1.78 10.01 17.95
C ARG A 34 -3.21 10.48 18.15
N LEU A 35 -4.15 9.80 17.51
CA LEU A 35 -5.59 10.01 17.70
C LEU A 35 -6.07 9.02 18.78
N GLY A 36 -6.64 9.57 19.87
CA GLY A 36 -7.14 8.75 20.97
C GLY A 36 -6.10 8.11 21.87
N ASN A 37 -6.56 7.28 22.80
CA ASN A 37 -5.76 6.71 23.88
C ASN A 37 -5.41 5.22 23.68
N GLY A 38 -5.61 4.67 22.48
CA GLY A 38 -5.36 3.25 22.20
C GLY A 38 -5.63 2.84 20.74
N PRO A 39 -5.59 1.53 20.49
CA PRO A 39 -5.94 1.00 19.17
C PRO A 39 -7.40 1.31 18.82
N ILE A 40 -7.66 1.68 17.57
CA ILE A 40 -9.01 1.94 17.06
C ILE A 40 -9.76 0.65 16.71
N ILE A 41 -9.04 -0.44 16.45
CA ILE A 41 -9.60 -1.78 16.23
C ILE A 41 -8.89 -2.74 17.19
N VAL A 42 -9.68 -3.56 17.88
CA VAL A 42 -9.19 -4.56 18.83
C VAL A 42 -9.91 -5.90 18.63
N PRO A 43 -9.27 -7.04 18.92
CA PRO A 43 -9.78 -8.37 18.57
C PRO A 43 -11.18 -8.72 19.11
N HIS A 44 -11.60 -8.10 20.21
CA HIS A 44 -12.90 -8.37 20.83
C HIS A 44 -14.09 -7.58 20.24
N MET A 45 -13.86 -6.73 19.25
CA MET A 45 -14.95 -6.00 18.55
C MET A 45 -15.83 -6.91 17.70
N ASP A 46 -15.31 -8.06 17.25
CA ASP A 46 -16.06 -9.10 16.55
C ASP A 46 -15.46 -10.47 16.91
N GLY A 47 -16.28 -11.42 17.37
CA GLY A 47 -15.82 -12.75 17.78
C GLY A 47 -15.17 -13.59 16.68
N ARG A 48 -15.34 -13.21 15.42
CA ARG A 48 -14.72 -13.89 14.25
C ARG A 48 -13.43 -13.22 13.78
N MET A 49 -13.08 -12.08 14.40
CA MET A 49 -11.96 -11.24 13.95
C MET A 49 -10.61 -11.95 14.04
N GLY A 50 -10.47 -12.90 14.95
CA GLY A 50 -9.20 -13.53 15.30
C GLY A 50 -8.43 -12.71 16.34
N SER A 51 -7.34 -13.29 16.85
CA SER A 51 -6.53 -12.69 17.90
C SER A 51 -5.26 -11.99 17.38
N ASN A 52 -4.87 -12.26 16.14
CA ASN A 52 -3.64 -11.72 15.54
C ASN A 52 -3.99 -10.85 14.31
N ILE A 53 -4.77 -9.79 14.55
CA ILE A 53 -5.16 -8.83 13.50
C ILE A 53 -3.96 -7.99 13.06
N GLN A 54 -3.85 -7.75 11.74
CA GLN A 54 -2.67 -7.11 11.16
C GLN A 54 -2.93 -6.57 9.74
N GLY A 55 -1.97 -5.82 9.21
CA GLY A 55 -1.92 -5.35 7.83
C GLY A 55 -3.05 -4.39 7.47
N PRO A 56 -3.28 -3.31 8.24
CA PRO A 56 -4.35 -2.36 7.95
C PRO A 56 -4.07 -1.58 6.66
N SER A 57 -5.13 -1.35 5.89
CA SER A 57 -5.16 -0.44 4.74
C SER A 57 -6.43 0.39 4.78
N LEU A 58 -6.28 1.71 4.77
CA LEU A 58 -7.36 2.67 4.92
C LEU A 58 -7.59 3.43 3.62
N ILE A 59 -8.85 3.55 3.21
CA ILE A 59 -9.25 4.47 2.15
C ILE A 59 -10.34 5.43 2.63
N LYS A 60 -10.36 6.63 2.07
CA LYS A 60 -11.57 7.45 2.04
C LYS A 60 -12.43 6.94 0.90
N VAL A 61 -13.69 6.62 1.19
CA VAL A 61 -14.62 6.07 0.19
C VAL A 61 -14.80 7.08 -0.96
N PRO A 62 -14.64 6.66 -2.22
CA PRO A 62 -14.81 7.54 -3.36
C PRO A 62 -16.25 7.98 -3.59
N ASP A 63 -16.40 9.17 -4.15
CA ASP A 63 -17.72 9.81 -4.34
C ASP A 63 -18.62 9.11 -5.39
N TRP A 64 -18.06 8.21 -6.23
CA TRP A 64 -18.84 7.42 -7.19
C TRP A 64 -19.55 6.22 -6.56
N ILE A 65 -19.23 5.87 -5.30
CA ILE A 65 -19.90 4.78 -4.60
C ILE A 65 -21.19 5.29 -4.00
N ASP A 66 -22.30 4.78 -4.53
CA ASP A 66 -23.63 5.12 -4.02
C ASP A 66 -23.89 4.42 -2.68
N SER A 67 -24.47 5.16 -1.73
CA SER A 67 -24.89 4.65 -0.42
C SER A 67 -23.82 3.85 0.33
N PRO A 68 -22.61 4.40 0.55
CA PRO A 68 -21.54 3.70 1.24
C PRO A 68 -21.92 3.43 2.70
N LEU A 69 -21.28 2.44 3.32
CA LEU A 69 -21.46 2.15 4.76
C LEU A 69 -20.96 3.28 5.67
N GLY A 70 -20.02 4.08 5.20
CA GLY A 70 -19.42 5.22 5.88
C GLY A 70 -18.41 5.94 4.99
N ALA A 71 -17.87 7.06 5.45
CA ALA A 71 -16.91 7.86 4.69
C ALA A 71 -15.52 7.23 4.57
N TYR A 72 -15.19 6.27 5.43
CA TYR A 72 -13.89 5.58 5.48
C TYR A 72 -14.08 4.08 5.58
N TYR A 73 -13.25 3.32 4.84
CA TYR A 73 -13.15 1.88 4.91
C TYR A 73 -11.74 1.49 5.35
N LEU A 74 -11.66 0.64 6.38
CA LEU A 74 -10.43 0.08 6.92
C LEU A 74 -10.43 -1.44 6.71
N TYR A 75 -9.54 -1.90 5.84
CA TYR A 75 -9.34 -3.31 5.56
C TYR A 75 -8.20 -3.84 6.41
N PHE A 76 -8.33 -5.07 6.90
CA PHE A 76 -7.28 -5.75 7.65
C PHE A 76 -7.50 -7.26 7.65
N ALA A 77 -6.56 -8.00 8.20
CA ALA A 77 -6.62 -9.45 8.22
C ALA A 77 -6.26 -10.01 9.61
N ASP A 78 -6.60 -11.27 9.86
CA ASP A 78 -5.92 -12.10 10.84
C ASP A 78 -4.80 -12.86 10.15
N HIS A 79 -3.70 -13.12 10.83
CA HIS A 79 -2.50 -13.74 10.26
C HIS A 79 -2.75 -15.13 9.64
N ARG A 80 -3.78 -15.84 10.09
CA ARG A 80 -4.22 -17.14 9.56
C ARG A 80 -5.66 -17.11 9.07
N GLY A 81 -6.16 -15.91 8.79
CA GLY A 81 -7.55 -15.71 8.43
C GLY A 81 -7.88 -16.16 7.02
N THR A 82 -9.12 -16.56 6.85
CA THR A 82 -9.66 -17.02 5.57
C THR A 82 -10.50 -15.94 4.87
N TYR A 83 -10.45 -14.70 5.37
CA TYR A 83 -11.13 -13.56 4.74
C TYR A 83 -10.45 -12.24 5.13
N ILE A 84 -10.62 -11.23 4.30
CA ILE A 84 -10.25 -9.86 4.59
C ILE A 84 -11.40 -9.18 5.32
N ARG A 85 -11.11 -8.61 6.49
CA ARG A 85 -12.05 -7.90 7.34
C ARG A 85 -12.24 -6.49 6.84
N LEU A 86 -13.41 -5.93 7.11
CA LEU A 86 -13.75 -4.54 6.81
C LEU A 86 -14.35 -3.89 8.06
N ALA A 87 -13.82 -2.73 8.42
CA ALA A 87 -14.47 -1.80 9.32
C ALA A 87 -14.75 -0.49 8.58
N TYR A 88 -15.80 0.22 8.99
CA TYR A 88 -16.18 1.50 8.40
C TYR A 88 -16.51 2.54 9.47
N ALA A 89 -16.38 3.81 9.10
CA ALA A 89 -16.70 4.95 9.95
C ALA A 89 -16.96 6.20 9.11
N ASP A 90 -17.67 7.18 9.68
CA ASP A 90 -17.85 8.49 9.05
C ASP A 90 -16.69 9.45 9.30
N ALA A 91 -15.87 9.18 10.29
CA ALA A 91 -14.65 9.92 10.60
C ALA A 91 -13.47 8.97 10.81
N VAL A 92 -12.27 9.40 10.44
CA VAL A 92 -11.04 8.60 10.62
C VAL A 92 -10.75 8.27 12.10
N THR A 93 -11.25 9.06 13.00
CA THR A 93 -11.18 8.83 14.45
C THR A 93 -12.20 7.82 14.97
N GLY A 94 -13.14 7.37 14.14
CA GLY A 94 -14.26 6.53 14.49
C GLY A 94 -15.48 7.30 15.06
N PRO A 95 -16.43 6.62 15.69
CA PRO A 95 -16.37 5.20 16.06
C PRO A 95 -16.36 4.27 14.83
N TRP A 96 -15.61 3.17 14.91
CA TRP A 96 -15.51 2.16 13.86
C TRP A 96 -16.52 1.05 14.08
N THR A 97 -17.24 0.68 13.03
CA THR A 97 -18.19 -0.43 13.01
C THR A 97 -17.63 -1.56 12.16
N MET A 98 -17.70 -2.79 12.67
CA MET A 98 -17.28 -3.97 11.92
C MET A 98 -18.35 -4.37 10.91
N TYR A 99 -17.94 -4.54 9.65
CA TYR A 99 -18.78 -5.15 8.63
C TYR A 99 -18.62 -6.66 8.69
N GLU A 100 -19.62 -7.33 9.23
CA GLU A 100 -19.58 -8.73 9.60
C GLU A 100 -19.15 -9.69 8.47
N PRO A 101 -19.64 -9.58 7.22
CA PRO A 101 -19.25 -10.47 6.14
C PRO A 101 -17.77 -10.34 5.74
N GLY A 102 -17.10 -9.23 6.04
CA GLY A 102 -15.80 -8.88 5.47
C GLY A 102 -15.90 -8.48 3.99
N SER A 103 -14.77 -8.33 3.32
CA SER A 103 -14.73 -7.79 1.95
C SER A 103 -14.25 -8.80 0.90
N LEU A 104 -13.49 -9.80 1.27
CA LEU A 104 -13.00 -10.85 0.36
C LEU A 104 -12.85 -12.16 1.13
N GLN A 105 -13.43 -13.22 0.60
CA GLN A 105 -13.27 -14.58 1.15
C GLN A 105 -12.13 -15.33 0.46
N LEU A 106 -11.47 -16.24 1.17
CA LEU A 106 -10.40 -17.09 0.61
C LEU A 106 -10.86 -17.82 -0.65
N GLY A 107 -12.10 -18.35 -0.68
CA GLY A 107 -12.65 -19.04 -1.84
C GLY A 107 -12.81 -18.17 -3.09
N GLN A 108 -12.88 -16.84 -2.93
CA GLN A 108 -12.99 -15.87 -4.03
C GLN A 108 -11.63 -15.29 -4.45
N SER A 109 -10.54 -15.63 -3.73
CA SER A 109 -9.20 -15.04 -3.90
C SER A 109 -8.32 -15.75 -4.92
N HIS A 110 -8.74 -16.89 -5.45
CA HIS A 110 -7.96 -17.84 -6.26
C HIS A 110 -6.75 -18.46 -5.54
N PHE A 111 -6.59 -18.26 -4.25
CA PHE A 111 -5.65 -19.05 -3.46
C PHE A 111 -6.28 -20.40 -3.06
N PRO A 112 -5.45 -21.45 -2.89
CA PRO A 112 -5.94 -22.76 -2.44
C PRO A 112 -6.67 -22.66 -1.10
N THR A 113 -7.84 -23.28 -1.01
CA THR A 113 -8.67 -23.35 0.21
C THR A 113 -8.31 -24.53 1.11
N THR A 114 -7.51 -25.46 0.61
CA THR A 114 -7.07 -26.65 1.32
C THR A 114 -5.55 -26.79 1.29
N CYS A 115 -4.98 -27.46 2.29
CA CYS A 115 -3.58 -27.86 2.28
C CYS A 115 -3.41 -29.26 1.68
N PRO A 116 -2.41 -29.48 0.84
CA PRO A 116 -1.98 -30.85 0.52
C PRO A 116 -1.54 -31.61 1.78
N PRO A 117 -1.85 -32.91 1.92
CA PRO A 117 -1.56 -33.70 3.11
C PRO A 117 -0.08 -33.69 3.54
N CYS A 118 0.84 -33.66 2.58
CA CYS A 118 2.27 -33.67 2.82
C CYS A 118 2.83 -32.41 3.48
N SER A 119 2.07 -31.35 3.55
CA SER A 119 2.52 -30.07 4.11
C SER A 119 2.21 -29.92 5.61
N LEU A 120 1.46 -30.84 6.19
CA LEU A 120 1.13 -30.85 7.62
C LEU A 120 2.24 -31.42 8.51
N ALA A 121 3.22 -32.12 7.93
CA ALA A 121 4.22 -32.88 8.67
C ALA A 121 5.34 -32.04 9.32
N SER A 122 5.48 -30.76 8.99
CA SER A 122 6.61 -29.94 9.44
C SER A 122 6.22 -28.80 10.35
N GLY A 123 5.36 -29.03 11.31
CA GLY A 123 5.12 -28.19 12.52
C GLY A 123 5.10 -26.68 12.34
N THR A 124 4.17 -26.01 12.96
CA THR A 124 4.13 -24.58 13.36
C THR A 124 4.33 -23.48 12.31
N ASN A 125 4.67 -23.75 11.05
CA ASN A 125 4.91 -22.68 10.08
C ASN A 125 3.58 -22.16 9.49
N ALA A 126 3.25 -20.90 9.80
CA ALA A 126 2.06 -20.21 9.30
C ALA A 126 1.95 -20.22 7.76
N ALA A 127 3.08 -20.39 7.06
CA ALA A 127 3.12 -20.57 5.60
C ALA A 127 2.40 -21.82 5.10
N LEU A 128 2.03 -22.74 5.98
CA LEU A 128 1.39 -24.01 5.61
C LEU A 128 -0.15 -23.98 5.62
N TYR A 129 -0.75 -22.96 6.23
CA TYR A 129 -2.21 -22.86 6.31
C TYR A 129 -2.80 -22.11 5.12
N PRO A 130 -3.95 -22.55 4.56
CA PRO A 130 -4.72 -21.75 3.63
C PRO A 130 -5.13 -20.44 4.30
N HIS A 131 -4.74 -19.31 3.72
CA HIS A 131 -5.05 -18.00 4.26
C HIS A 131 -4.93 -16.92 3.18
N ILE A 132 -5.57 -15.78 3.45
CA ILE A 132 -5.31 -14.51 2.78
C ILE A 132 -5.12 -13.42 3.82
N ALA A 133 -4.16 -12.53 3.59
CA ALA A 133 -3.83 -11.50 4.56
C ALA A 133 -3.14 -10.27 3.94
N SER A 134 -2.87 -9.29 4.81
CA SER A 134 -2.12 -8.06 4.53
C SER A 134 -2.63 -7.30 3.31
N PRO A 135 -3.89 -6.90 3.29
CA PRO A 135 -4.42 -6.10 2.20
C PRO A 135 -3.64 -4.80 2.03
N ASP A 136 -3.48 -4.38 0.78
CA ASP A 136 -2.96 -3.07 0.38
C ASP A 136 -3.93 -2.50 -0.66
N VAL A 137 -4.72 -1.48 -0.26
CA VAL A 137 -5.92 -1.06 -1.00
C VAL A 137 -5.72 0.32 -1.60
N HIS A 138 -6.03 0.45 -2.88
CA HIS A 138 -5.86 1.65 -3.68
C HIS A 138 -7.14 2.02 -4.42
N ILE A 139 -7.32 3.31 -4.68
CA ILE A 139 -8.44 3.84 -5.44
C ILE A 139 -7.95 4.15 -6.86
N ASP A 140 -8.50 3.45 -7.82
CA ASP A 140 -8.33 3.73 -9.25
C ASP A 140 -9.49 4.64 -9.72
N ARG A 141 -9.21 5.94 -9.77
CA ARG A 141 -10.21 6.94 -10.13
C ARG A 141 -10.56 6.93 -11.61
N GLU A 142 -9.62 6.53 -12.46
CA GLU A 142 -9.79 6.51 -13.91
C GLU A 142 -10.82 5.45 -14.32
N ASN A 143 -10.72 4.26 -13.72
CA ASN A 143 -11.59 3.14 -14.01
C ASN A 143 -12.74 2.98 -13.00
N GLN A 144 -12.87 3.90 -12.03
CA GLN A 144 -13.87 3.85 -10.95
C GLN A 144 -13.91 2.50 -10.25
N GLN A 145 -12.74 1.99 -9.86
CA GLN A 145 -12.61 0.71 -9.17
C GLN A 145 -11.69 0.83 -7.95
N ILE A 146 -11.80 -0.11 -7.04
CA ILE A 146 -10.93 -0.25 -5.89
C ILE A 146 -10.09 -1.50 -6.09
N ILE A 147 -8.78 -1.34 -5.99
CA ILE A 147 -7.78 -2.39 -6.18
C ILE A 147 -7.28 -2.84 -4.80
N MET A 148 -7.27 -4.13 -4.53
CA MET A 148 -6.72 -4.72 -3.31
C MET A 148 -5.64 -5.74 -3.66
N TYR A 149 -4.40 -5.47 -3.27
CA TYR A 149 -3.35 -6.48 -3.31
C TYR A 149 -3.41 -7.28 -2.01
N ILE A 150 -3.39 -8.59 -2.14
CA ILE A 150 -3.42 -9.52 -1.01
C ILE A 150 -2.34 -10.57 -1.19
N HIS A 151 -1.78 -11.05 -0.09
CA HIS A 151 -1.01 -12.28 -0.16
C HIS A 151 -1.81 -13.45 0.39
N GLY A 152 -1.47 -14.62 -0.12
CA GLY A 152 -2.01 -15.87 0.34
C GLY A 152 -1.03 -17.00 0.09
N ARG A 153 -1.38 -18.18 0.56
CA ARG A 153 -0.60 -19.37 0.30
C ARG A 153 -0.94 -19.96 -1.05
N ASP A 154 0.07 -20.17 -1.87
CA ASP A 154 0.05 -21.06 -3.02
C ASP A 154 0.96 -22.27 -2.74
N VAL A 155 0.99 -23.28 -3.62
CA VAL A 155 1.73 -24.52 -3.39
C VAL A 155 3.15 -24.27 -2.88
N GLY A 156 3.39 -24.55 -1.60
CA GLY A 156 4.70 -24.46 -0.93
C GLY A 156 5.24 -23.07 -0.62
N ARG A 157 4.56 -21.98 -1.00
CA ARG A 157 5.02 -20.60 -0.81
C ARG A 157 3.88 -19.61 -0.66
N GLN A 158 4.20 -18.40 -0.21
CA GLN A 158 3.27 -17.28 -0.21
C GLN A 158 3.52 -16.41 -1.45
N LEU A 159 2.45 -15.92 -2.05
CA LEU A 159 2.47 -15.08 -3.26
C LEU A 159 1.45 -13.96 -3.12
N THR A 160 1.54 -12.96 -4.01
CA THR A 160 0.58 -11.87 -4.12
C THR A 160 -0.32 -12.06 -5.34
N ARG A 161 -1.62 -11.81 -5.14
CA ARG A 161 -2.64 -11.62 -6.18
C ARG A 161 -3.35 -10.29 -5.98
N VAL A 162 -4.16 -9.90 -6.94
CA VAL A 162 -5.00 -8.71 -6.87
C VAL A 162 -6.47 -9.11 -6.84
N ALA A 163 -7.28 -8.32 -6.15
CA ALA A 163 -8.74 -8.38 -6.19
C ALA A 163 -9.29 -6.98 -6.54
N LEU A 164 -10.41 -6.93 -7.24
CA LEU A 164 -11.05 -5.70 -7.70
C LEU A 164 -12.46 -5.60 -7.13
N SER A 165 -12.90 -4.36 -6.88
CA SER A 165 -14.24 -4.05 -6.41
C SER A 165 -14.72 -2.72 -7.01
N ALA A 166 -16.02 -2.63 -7.33
CA ALA A 166 -16.65 -1.37 -7.72
C ALA A 166 -17.16 -0.58 -6.51
N ASP A 167 -17.45 -1.26 -5.40
CA ASP A 167 -18.11 -0.69 -4.21
C ASP A 167 -17.22 -0.67 -2.94
N GLY A 168 -16.01 -1.26 -3.02
CA GLY A 168 -15.10 -1.37 -1.89
C GLY A 168 -15.53 -2.37 -0.81
N ILE A 169 -16.64 -3.07 -1.02
CA ILE A 169 -17.15 -4.09 -0.10
C ILE A 169 -16.99 -5.48 -0.69
N ASN A 170 -17.43 -5.65 -1.93
CA ASN A 170 -17.45 -6.93 -2.63
C ASN A 170 -16.27 -7.01 -3.58
N PHE A 171 -15.22 -7.74 -3.19
CA PHE A 171 -14.03 -7.94 -4.01
C PHE A 171 -14.05 -9.29 -4.70
N GLU A 172 -13.56 -9.30 -5.94
CA GLU A 172 -13.32 -10.48 -6.74
C GLU A 172 -11.82 -10.62 -7.04
N GLY A 173 -11.21 -11.71 -6.58
CA GLY A 173 -9.81 -12.03 -6.85
C GLY A 173 -9.56 -12.28 -8.33
N LYS A 174 -8.33 -12.03 -8.77
CA LYS A 174 -7.86 -12.39 -10.11
C LYS A 174 -6.87 -13.56 -10.01
N PRO A 175 -6.89 -14.50 -10.98
CA PRO A 175 -6.10 -15.73 -10.90
C PRO A 175 -4.60 -15.51 -11.07
N GLN A 176 -4.19 -14.38 -11.65
CA GLN A 176 -2.79 -14.10 -11.95
C GLN A 176 -1.98 -13.87 -10.66
N VAL A 177 -0.83 -14.53 -10.59
CA VAL A 177 0.18 -14.26 -9.56
C VAL A 177 1.01 -13.05 -9.98
N LEU A 178 1.09 -12.04 -9.11
CA LEU A 178 1.84 -10.81 -9.37
C LEU A 178 3.29 -10.90 -8.90
N GLY A 179 3.56 -11.68 -7.86
CA GLY A 179 4.92 -11.80 -7.34
C GLY A 179 4.96 -12.38 -5.93
N ARG A 180 6.06 -12.06 -5.22
CA ARG A 180 6.30 -12.46 -3.83
C ARG A 180 5.28 -11.84 -2.87
N PRO A 181 5.13 -12.35 -1.64
CA PRO A 181 4.11 -11.87 -0.70
C PRO A 181 4.35 -10.44 -0.22
N TYR A 182 3.29 -9.84 0.33
CA TYR A 182 3.29 -8.54 1.01
C TYR A 182 3.58 -7.36 0.08
N PHE A 183 2.94 -7.28 -1.08
CA PHE A 183 3.01 -6.08 -1.90
C PHE A 183 2.54 -4.85 -1.11
N ARG A 184 3.34 -3.78 -1.21
CA ARG A 184 3.00 -2.41 -0.86
C ARG A 184 3.25 -1.57 -2.09
N VAL A 185 2.19 -1.05 -2.67
CA VAL A 185 2.22 -0.46 -4.00
C VAL A 185 2.19 1.06 -3.92
N ILE A 186 2.97 1.71 -4.77
CA ILE A 186 2.91 3.15 -5.01
C ILE A 186 2.87 3.40 -6.51
N GLN A 187 2.22 4.49 -6.92
CA GLN A 187 2.25 4.97 -8.30
C GLN A 187 3.30 6.07 -8.44
N HIS A 188 4.13 5.96 -9.47
CA HIS A 188 5.14 6.97 -9.80
C HIS A 188 5.48 6.91 -11.29
N ASP A 189 5.49 8.06 -11.96
CA ASP A 189 5.87 8.22 -13.38
C ASP A 189 5.22 7.20 -14.33
N GLY A 190 3.90 6.98 -14.17
CA GLY A 190 3.13 6.08 -15.02
C GLY A 190 3.41 4.59 -14.79
N TYR A 191 4.02 4.24 -13.66
CA TYR A 191 4.22 2.88 -13.19
C TYR A 191 3.61 2.65 -11.81
N HIS A 192 3.26 1.41 -11.55
CA HIS A 192 2.98 0.87 -10.23
C HIS A 192 4.23 0.14 -9.75
N TYR A 193 4.81 0.63 -8.66
CA TYR A 193 5.95 -0.01 -8.00
C TYR A 193 5.46 -0.74 -6.77
N ALA A 194 5.87 -1.99 -6.60
CA ALA A 194 5.52 -2.81 -5.45
C ALA A 194 6.75 -3.26 -4.69
N LEU A 195 6.83 -2.94 -3.41
CA LEU A 195 7.81 -3.53 -2.51
C LEU A 195 7.23 -4.80 -1.90
N SER A 196 7.99 -5.89 -1.95
CA SER A 196 7.59 -7.20 -1.43
C SER A 196 8.61 -7.78 -0.45
N MET A 197 8.18 -8.75 0.36
CA MET A 197 9.10 -9.50 1.21
C MET A 197 9.98 -10.45 0.39
N PRO A 198 11.29 -10.59 0.70
CA PRO A 198 12.08 -9.90 1.71
C PRO A 198 12.84 -8.65 1.19
N GLY A 199 12.17 -7.78 0.45
CA GLY A 199 12.73 -6.52 -0.02
C GLY A 199 13.01 -6.45 -1.51
N TYR A 200 12.27 -7.21 -2.33
CA TYR A 200 12.29 -7.07 -3.79
C TYR A 200 11.38 -5.95 -4.25
N LEU A 201 11.85 -5.16 -5.21
CA LEU A 201 11.03 -4.22 -5.95
C LEU A 201 10.44 -4.91 -7.18
N TYR A 202 9.20 -4.61 -7.46
CA TYR A 202 8.52 -4.95 -8.71
C TYR A 202 7.99 -3.68 -9.36
N ARG A 203 7.72 -3.72 -10.65
CA ARG A 203 7.00 -2.64 -11.35
C ARG A 203 6.06 -3.22 -12.39
N SER A 204 4.96 -2.53 -12.64
CA SER A 204 3.97 -2.83 -13.68
C SER A 204 3.45 -1.52 -14.28
N ARG A 205 2.93 -1.58 -15.50
CA ARG A 205 2.29 -0.42 -16.13
C ARG A 205 0.85 -0.23 -15.68
N ASP A 206 0.10 -1.30 -15.55
CA ASP A 206 -1.33 -1.27 -15.23
C ASP A 206 -1.62 -1.51 -13.73
N GLY A 207 -0.63 -1.98 -12.97
CA GLY A 207 -0.81 -2.35 -11.57
C GLY A 207 -1.61 -3.65 -11.36
N LEU A 208 -2.08 -4.29 -12.43
CA LEU A 208 -2.95 -5.47 -12.36
C LEU A 208 -2.27 -6.73 -12.88
N THR A 209 -1.33 -6.56 -13.81
CA THR A 209 -0.64 -7.64 -14.50
C THR A 209 0.86 -7.36 -14.62
N ASP A 210 1.61 -8.30 -15.13
CA ASP A 210 2.99 -8.17 -15.63
C ASP A 210 3.94 -7.38 -14.71
N PHE A 211 3.89 -7.66 -13.41
CA PHE A 211 4.84 -7.11 -12.47
C PHE A 211 6.23 -7.72 -12.71
N GLU A 212 7.13 -6.94 -13.29
CA GLU A 212 8.53 -7.28 -13.50
C GLU A 212 9.30 -7.19 -12.18
N GLN A 213 9.97 -8.29 -11.78
CA GLN A 213 10.84 -8.26 -10.61
C GLN A 213 12.13 -7.52 -10.92
N GLY A 214 12.40 -6.50 -10.14
CA GLY A 214 13.63 -5.73 -10.14
C GLY A 214 14.60 -6.17 -9.02
N PRO A 215 15.49 -5.27 -8.57
CA PRO A 215 16.51 -5.57 -7.58
C PRO A 215 15.91 -5.85 -6.19
N ARG A 216 16.71 -6.53 -5.37
CA ARG A 216 16.48 -6.65 -3.94
C ARG A 216 17.20 -5.52 -3.21
N PHE A 217 16.44 -4.65 -2.53
CA PHE A 217 16.99 -3.49 -1.80
C PHE A 217 17.44 -3.82 -0.38
N PHE A 218 16.75 -4.76 0.28
CA PHE A 218 17.06 -5.13 1.66
C PHE A 218 17.76 -6.49 1.67
N ASN A 219 19.02 -6.50 2.07
CA ASN A 219 19.73 -7.72 2.40
C ASN A 219 19.62 -7.93 3.90
N ASN A 220 19.25 -9.15 4.31
CA ASN A 220 19.34 -9.54 5.70
C ASN A 220 20.84 -9.73 6.01
N ASN A 221 21.54 -8.70 6.39
CA ASN A 221 22.83 -8.76 7.04
C ASN A 221 22.63 -8.46 8.51
#